data_bd13f6bbbd227c0ad5b8d2a29888a495
#
_entry.id   bd13f6bbbd227c0ad5b8d2a29888a495
#
_cell.length_a   1.000
_cell.length_b   1.000
_cell.length_c   1.000
_cell.angle_alpha   90.00
_cell.angle_beta   90.00
_cell.angle_gamma   90.00
#
_symmetry.space_group_name_H-M   'P 1'
#
loop_
_entity.id
_entity.type
_entity.pdbx_description
1 polymer ?
#
loop_
_entity_poly.entity_id
_entity_poly.type
_entity_poly.pdbx_seq_one_letter_code
_entity_poly.pdbx_strand_id
1 'polypeptide(L)'
;MIIFRIALAALACAVTPAWSFDPLPAVDLSRLSPRDFGPDELDLPYYLAHFRQFADSVVAEGPNRGFFGLSVWRGQTGAGKPYNARVMENILSLAWFYSTKRPWNPYYASAPVRQRLEAALEFWCKLQSPEGKFSEYGPGQWNLAATAFATKFMGRTLALLRDGPRIDPELHRRVIEADRKAIRVVLTDPAFYEHGKRYTNQFTNVWAGALAFLRLYPDKELEELFWRKLPESMRDFQSPAGFFYEADGPDAGYSSSTHQSNLRVAYQFVRGTPRAEPFLEHDRRWFEWLAWNAVPEPDGTWTLNRAIETRQKHATFQDVTTPLAERLPLARAFAVNSREREAQREQARKELEANWPRVRPLPVGEFWAWSPYAFLDRGQFEWFPSPEQQAAARRDLPYFKRSEFVRQLMDSRNPMVYTYVRRPAYYAAFNSGKWLREQQRYGLGLVWTPPAGAVLQSQSYSDTAAWGTILPGESRVCEAHDLYATFQINQQAVHPKPGSHELPGGALTVRYGLGGGGEKSLRFEDRAIAVTVRRNGRFTEILPLLEEAEGTISIRGSVAEWRIGGTPLRVRFSPGVRAEMTPNAAQIGRKRLAVLRLETENQLEYRLEFEAGAGGRSPSVRER
;
A
#
# COMPACT_ATOMS: atom_id res chain seq x y z
N MET A 1 -32.65 23.65 84.88
CA MET A 1 -31.46 23.78 84.02
C MET A 1 -31.22 22.43 83.42
N ILE A 2 -31.75 22.22 82.21
CA ILE A 2 -31.75 20.93 81.51
C ILE A 2 -30.75 21.08 80.35
N ILE A 3 -29.68 20.29 80.38
CA ILE A 3 -28.63 20.28 79.33
C ILE A 3 -29.02 19.22 78.29
N PHE A 4 -29.36 19.67 77.09
CA PHE A 4 -29.54 18.80 75.91
C PHE A 4 -28.16 18.46 75.31
N ARG A 5 -27.84 17.15 75.26
CA ARG A 5 -26.71 16.64 74.47
C ARG A 5 -27.23 16.26 73.11
N ILE A 6 -26.76 16.98 72.10
CA ILE A 6 -26.96 16.63 70.68
C ILE A 6 -25.84 15.65 70.28
N ALA A 7 -26.23 14.44 69.96
CA ALA A 7 -25.33 13.44 69.35
C ALA A 7 -25.26 13.69 67.86
N LEU A 8 -24.08 14.13 67.34
CA LEU A 8 -23.80 14.20 65.92
C LEU A 8 -23.49 12.79 65.42
N ALA A 9 -24.39 12.20 64.64
CA ALA A 9 -24.11 10.99 63.86
C ALA A 9 -23.32 11.36 62.63
N ALA A 10 -22.03 11.08 62.59
CA ALA A 10 -21.21 11.18 61.40
C ALA A 10 -21.60 10.06 60.39
N LEU A 11 -22.30 10.46 59.32
CA LEU A 11 -22.53 9.57 58.16
C LEU A 11 -21.20 9.41 57.43
N ALA A 12 -20.49 8.33 57.68
CA ALA A 12 -19.36 7.91 56.84
C ALA A 12 -19.89 7.51 55.45
N CYS A 13 -19.88 8.43 54.50
CA CYS A 13 -19.99 8.06 53.10
C CYS A 13 -18.82 7.14 52.78
N ALA A 14 -19.10 5.87 52.63
CA ALA A 14 -18.19 4.90 52.05
C ALA A 14 -17.95 5.38 50.58
N VAL A 15 -16.86 6.10 50.39
CA VAL A 15 -16.32 6.34 49.06
C VAL A 15 -15.91 4.97 48.55
N THR A 16 -16.76 4.35 47.74
CA THR A 16 -16.34 3.19 46.95
C THR A 16 -15.09 3.59 46.18
N PRO A 17 -13.98 2.84 46.35
CA PRO A 17 -12.76 3.18 45.65
C PRO A 17 -13.03 3.22 44.14
N ALA A 18 -12.65 4.31 43.52
CA ALA A 18 -12.64 4.41 42.08
C ALA A 18 -11.90 3.18 41.52
N TRP A 19 -12.52 2.50 40.58
CA TRP A 19 -12.05 1.22 40.08
C TRP A 19 -10.88 1.43 39.15
N SER A 20 -9.68 1.66 39.66
CA SER A 20 -8.46 1.60 38.89
C SER A 20 -8.20 0.14 38.49
N PHE A 21 -7.62 -0.07 37.28
CA PHE A 21 -7.20 -1.40 36.87
C PHE A 21 -6.09 -1.93 37.79
N ASP A 22 -6.10 -3.23 38.06
CA ASP A 22 -4.99 -3.87 38.77
C ASP A 22 -3.67 -3.66 38.01
N PRO A 23 -2.53 -3.51 38.72
CA PRO A 23 -1.25 -3.28 38.10
C PRO A 23 -0.79 -4.46 37.24
N LEU A 24 -0.23 -4.17 36.08
CA LEU A 24 0.37 -5.18 35.21
C LEU A 24 1.78 -5.55 35.68
N PRO A 25 2.17 -6.83 35.58
CA PRO A 25 3.55 -7.23 35.85
C PRO A 25 4.52 -6.56 34.87
N ALA A 26 5.67 -6.14 35.37
CA ALA A 26 6.78 -5.74 34.49
C ALA A 26 7.44 -6.99 33.90
N VAL A 27 7.89 -6.87 32.66
CA VAL A 27 8.69 -7.90 31.99
C VAL A 27 10.17 -7.50 31.99
N ASP A 28 10.98 -8.40 32.47
CA ASP A 28 12.44 -8.27 32.43
C ASP A 28 12.97 -9.19 31.32
N LEU A 29 13.29 -8.60 30.17
CA LEU A 29 13.84 -9.33 29.03
C LEU A 29 15.19 -9.98 29.31
N SER A 30 15.93 -9.54 30.33
CA SER A 30 17.23 -10.16 30.69
C SER A 30 17.09 -11.60 31.20
N ARG A 31 15.88 -11.98 31.61
CA ARG A 31 15.54 -13.35 32.02
C ARG A 31 15.13 -14.26 30.89
N LEU A 32 15.06 -13.72 29.69
CA LEU A 32 14.71 -14.41 28.45
C LEU A 32 15.90 -14.40 27.51
N SER A 33 15.81 -15.15 26.43
CA SER A 33 16.78 -15.13 25.35
C SER A 33 16.07 -14.98 24.00
N PRO A 34 16.75 -14.51 22.93
CA PRO A 34 16.21 -14.50 21.58
C PRO A 34 15.69 -15.88 21.11
N ARG A 35 16.21 -16.97 21.68
CA ARG A 35 15.82 -18.35 21.33
C ARG A 35 14.44 -18.77 21.90
N ASP A 36 13.92 -18.01 22.86
CA ASP A 36 12.58 -18.25 23.39
C ASP A 36 11.47 -17.84 22.40
N PHE A 37 11.83 -17.07 21.36
CA PHE A 37 10.94 -16.59 20.33
C PHE A 37 11.10 -17.40 19.04
N GLY A 38 9.98 -17.81 18.44
CA GLY A 38 9.96 -18.53 17.19
C GLY A 38 10.50 -17.68 16.00
N PRO A 39 10.78 -18.31 14.85
CA PRO A 39 11.33 -17.61 13.69
C PRO A 39 10.41 -16.51 13.12
N ASP A 40 9.10 -16.60 13.37
CA ASP A 40 8.09 -15.61 13.00
C ASP A 40 7.62 -14.75 14.19
N GLU A 41 8.35 -14.81 15.30
CA GLU A 41 8.08 -14.08 16.54
C GLU A 41 9.20 -13.09 16.92
N LEU A 42 10.14 -12.80 16.01
CA LEU A 42 11.35 -12.00 16.31
C LEU A 42 11.06 -10.50 16.54
N ASP A 43 9.86 -10.04 16.20
CA ASP A 43 9.33 -8.71 16.54
C ASP A 43 8.66 -8.67 17.93
N LEU A 44 8.24 -9.83 18.48
CA LEU A 44 7.50 -9.90 19.72
C LEU A 44 8.27 -9.43 20.97
N PRO A 45 9.59 -9.56 21.10
CA PRO A 45 10.34 -8.95 22.18
C PRO A 45 10.07 -7.44 22.32
N TYR A 46 9.94 -6.71 21.22
CA TYR A 46 9.59 -5.30 21.22
C TYR A 46 8.19 -5.06 21.80
N TYR A 47 7.19 -5.80 21.33
CA TYR A 47 5.83 -5.69 21.83
C TYR A 47 5.73 -6.13 23.30
N LEU A 48 6.43 -7.19 23.69
CA LEU A 48 6.47 -7.67 25.06
C LEU A 48 7.05 -6.62 26.02
N ALA A 49 8.18 -6.02 25.67
CA ALA A 49 8.85 -5.00 26.49
C ALA A 49 7.97 -3.77 26.74
N HIS A 50 7.16 -3.40 25.76
CA HIS A 50 6.33 -2.20 25.81
C HIS A 50 4.86 -2.48 26.13
N PHE A 51 4.47 -3.76 26.33
CA PHE A 51 3.07 -4.15 26.53
C PHE A 51 2.44 -3.45 27.73
N ARG A 52 3.15 -3.38 28.85
CA ARG A 52 2.63 -2.71 30.06
C ARG A 52 2.28 -1.24 29.77
N GLN A 53 3.19 -0.50 29.15
CA GLN A 53 2.97 0.91 28.82
C GLN A 53 1.81 1.08 27.83
N PHE A 54 1.71 0.19 26.86
CA PHE A 54 0.60 0.13 25.91
C PHE A 54 -0.73 -0.16 26.61
N ALA A 55 -0.81 -1.20 27.43
CA ALA A 55 -2.03 -1.60 28.12
C ALA A 55 -2.46 -0.59 29.19
N ASP A 56 -1.52 0.07 29.86
CA ASP A 56 -1.79 1.16 30.83
C ASP A 56 -2.29 2.44 30.14
N SER A 57 -2.23 2.54 28.79
CA SER A 57 -2.88 3.63 28.05
C SER A 57 -4.41 3.51 27.99
N VAL A 58 -4.97 2.35 28.36
CA VAL A 58 -6.42 2.16 28.46
C VAL A 58 -6.95 2.98 29.64
N VAL A 59 -7.87 3.89 29.36
CA VAL A 59 -8.48 4.77 30.38
C VAL A 59 -9.23 3.92 31.41
N ALA A 60 -8.87 4.07 32.67
CA ALA A 60 -9.40 3.24 33.76
C ALA A 60 -10.75 3.75 34.31
N GLU A 61 -11.05 5.04 34.19
CA GLU A 61 -12.17 5.69 34.88
C GLU A 61 -12.90 6.71 33.98
N GLY A 62 -14.08 7.10 34.44
CA GLY A 62 -14.86 8.16 33.81
C GLY A 62 -15.58 7.73 32.53
N PRO A 63 -16.14 8.71 31.77
CA PRO A 63 -16.99 8.43 30.61
C PRO A 63 -16.24 7.75 29.45
N ASN A 64 -14.91 7.86 29.43
CA ASN A 64 -14.05 7.29 28.40
C ASN A 64 -13.33 6.02 28.85
N ARG A 65 -13.78 5.39 29.94
CA ARG A 65 -13.22 4.13 30.42
C ARG A 65 -13.21 3.10 29.28
N GLY A 66 -12.04 2.52 29.02
CA GLY A 66 -11.80 1.55 27.96
C GLY A 66 -11.23 2.13 26.66
N PHE A 67 -11.24 3.44 26.48
CA PHE A 67 -10.57 4.08 25.34
C PHE A 67 -9.05 4.05 25.55
N PHE A 68 -8.28 3.98 24.45
CA PHE A 68 -6.82 4.15 24.54
C PHE A 68 -6.49 5.65 24.64
N GLY A 69 -6.06 6.09 25.82
CA GLY A 69 -5.84 7.50 26.14
C GLY A 69 -4.60 8.15 25.49
N LEU A 70 -3.68 7.32 24.98
CA LEU A 70 -2.51 7.77 24.24
C LEU A 70 -2.67 7.50 22.75
N SER A 71 -1.91 8.23 21.93
CA SER A 71 -1.84 8.01 20.49
C SER A 71 -1.11 6.70 20.18
N VAL A 72 -1.85 5.60 20.12
CA VAL A 72 -1.32 4.29 19.73
C VAL A 72 -1.69 4.03 18.28
N TRP A 73 -0.70 3.62 17.46
CA TRP A 73 -0.87 3.27 16.07
C TRP A 73 -1.22 4.45 15.13
N ARG A 74 -2.03 5.43 15.59
CA ARG A 74 -2.45 6.60 14.81
C ARG A 74 -2.18 7.87 15.59
N GLY A 75 -1.19 8.66 15.16
CA GLY A 75 -0.70 9.86 15.85
C GLY A 75 -1.67 11.04 15.97
N GLN A 76 -2.89 10.93 15.43
CA GLN A 76 -3.89 12.01 15.51
C GLN A 76 -4.93 11.78 16.61
N THR A 77 -4.75 10.76 17.42
CA THR A 77 -5.75 10.30 18.36
C THR A 77 -5.52 10.88 19.76
N GLY A 78 -5.12 10.21 20.71
CA GLY A 78 -4.97 10.71 22.08
C GLY A 78 -6.29 10.92 22.81
N ALA A 79 -6.20 11.23 24.09
CA ALA A 79 -7.33 11.31 25.01
C ALA A 79 -8.42 12.32 24.61
N GLY A 80 -8.10 13.31 23.80
CA GLY A 80 -9.06 14.32 23.31
C GLY A 80 -9.98 13.86 22.18
N LYS A 81 -9.82 12.63 21.65
CA LYS A 81 -10.61 12.12 20.51
C LYS A 81 -11.26 10.76 20.79
N PRO A 82 -12.03 10.61 21.88
CA PRO A 82 -12.60 9.32 22.29
C PRO A 82 -13.72 8.80 21.38
N TYR A 83 -13.98 9.44 20.26
CA TYR A 83 -14.89 9.02 19.19
C TYR A 83 -14.20 8.22 18.09
N ASN A 84 -12.86 8.17 18.06
CA ASN A 84 -12.12 7.55 16.97
C ASN A 84 -12.03 6.03 17.13
N ALA A 85 -12.90 5.30 16.43
CA ALA A 85 -12.96 3.84 16.48
C ALA A 85 -11.73 3.15 15.88
N ARG A 86 -10.92 3.85 15.03
CA ARG A 86 -9.69 3.28 14.47
C ARG A 86 -8.60 3.06 15.51
N VAL A 87 -8.64 3.79 16.63
CA VAL A 87 -7.77 3.55 17.79
C VAL A 87 -8.10 2.22 18.45
N MET A 88 -9.37 1.83 18.46
CA MET A 88 -9.85 0.61 19.08
C MET A 88 -9.45 -0.68 18.33
N GLU A 89 -8.83 -0.58 17.13
CA GLU A 89 -8.17 -1.71 16.48
C GLU A 89 -7.10 -2.36 17.40
N ASN A 90 -6.55 -1.60 18.33
CA ASN A 90 -5.60 -2.05 19.34
C ASN A 90 -6.17 -3.03 20.37
N ILE A 91 -7.49 -3.22 20.41
CA ILE A 91 -8.12 -4.32 21.18
C ILE A 91 -7.53 -5.66 20.76
N LEU A 92 -7.23 -5.84 19.47
CA LEU A 92 -6.57 -7.04 18.95
C LEU A 92 -5.25 -7.33 19.67
N SER A 93 -4.45 -6.32 19.96
CA SER A 93 -3.18 -6.47 20.68
C SER A 93 -3.39 -6.95 22.12
N LEU A 94 -4.37 -6.38 22.84
CA LEU A 94 -4.74 -6.83 24.17
C LEU A 94 -5.23 -8.28 24.15
N ALA A 95 -6.13 -8.61 23.21
CA ALA A 95 -6.68 -9.94 23.06
C ALA A 95 -5.60 -10.98 22.71
N TRP A 96 -4.62 -10.60 21.89
CA TRP A 96 -3.53 -11.51 21.52
C TRP A 96 -2.67 -11.88 22.74
N PHE A 97 -2.23 -10.91 23.52
CA PHE A 97 -1.45 -11.18 24.74
C PHE A 97 -2.25 -11.92 25.79
N TYR A 98 -3.54 -11.60 25.95
CA TYR A 98 -4.44 -12.27 26.88
C TYR A 98 -4.69 -13.74 26.50
N SER A 99 -4.83 -14.03 25.19
CA SER A 99 -5.28 -15.34 24.71
C SER A 99 -4.15 -16.25 24.22
N THR A 100 -2.92 -15.74 24.04
CA THR A 100 -1.84 -16.52 23.46
C THR A 100 -0.90 -17.07 24.51
N LYS A 101 -0.98 -18.39 24.75
CA LYS A 101 -0.10 -19.08 25.71
C LYS A 101 1.30 -19.24 25.10
N ARG A 102 2.29 -18.61 25.73
CA ARG A 102 3.72 -18.76 25.43
C ARG A 102 4.51 -18.81 26.74
N PRO A 103 5.62 -19.56 26.84
CA PRO A 103 6.43 -19.60 28.07
C PRO A 103 6.91 -18.22 28.52
N TRP A 104 7.16 -17.33 27.57
CA TRP A 104 7.64 -15.97 27.80
C TRP A 104 6.52 -14.92 27.98
N ASN A 105 5.23 -15.28 27.81
CA ASN A 105 4.10 -14.34 27.91
C ASN A 105 3.44 -14.38 29.31
N PRO A 106 3.76 -13.48 30.24
CA PRO A 106 3.15 -13.43 31.57
C PRO A 106 1.72 -12.88 31.55
N TYR A 107 1.28 -12.37 30.42
CA TYR A 107 -0.03 -11.73 30.24
C TYR A 107 -1.13 -12.74 29.83
N TYR A 108 -0.75 -13.97 29.50
CA TYR A 108 -1.72 -15.03 29.20
C TYR A 108 -2.65 -15.27 30.38
N ALA A 109 -3.98 -15.20 30.14
CA ALA A 109 -5.03 -15.38 31.16
C ALA A 109 -4.92 -14.42 32.37
N SER A 110 -4.16 -13.33 32.26
CA SER A 110 -3.92 -12.36 33.33
C SER A 110 -5.17 -11.53 33.63
N ALA A 111 -5.59 -11.51 34.89
CA ALA A 111 -6.76 -10.74 35.34
C ALA A 111 -6.62 -9.23 35.07
N PRO A 112 -5.45 -8.58 35.33
CA PRO A 112 -5.24 -7.16 34.96
C PRO A 112 -5.36 -6.87 33.47
N VAL A 113 -4.95 -7.81 32.59
CA VAL A 113 -5.13 -7.66 31.13
C VAL A 113 -6.59 -7.84 30.76
N ARG A 114 -7.29 -8.83 31.36
CA ARG A 114 -8.73 -9.03 31.15
C ARG A 114 -9.54 -7.79 31.50
N GLN A 115 -9.27 -7.14 32.63
CA GLN A 115 -9.97 -5.91 33.04
C GLN A 115 -9.86 -4.82 31.96
N ARG A 116 -8.68 -4.60 31.41
CA ARG A 116 -8.44 -3.61 30.33
C ARG A 116 -9.10 -4.02 29.02
N LEU A 117 -9.00 -5.29 28.67
CA LEU A 117 -9.61 -5.84 27.46
C LEU A 117 -11.13 -5.74 27.51
N GLU A 118 -11.75 -6.14 28.62
CA GLU A 118 -13.21 -6.01 28.81
C GLU A 118 -13.67 -4.55 28.76
N ALA A 119 -12.94 -3.65 29.42
CA ALA A 119 -13.25 -2.22 29.35
C ALA A 119 -13.13 -1.67 27.92
N ALA A 120 -12.09 -2.08 27.16
CA ALA A 120 -11.91 -1.64 25.79
C ALA A 120 -12.99 -2.20 24.84
N LEU A 121 -13.39 -3.45 25.02
CA LEU A 121 -14.50 -4.05 24.27
C LEU A 121 -15.83 -3.37 24.59
N GLU A 122 -16.10 -3.07 25.86
CA GLU A 122 -17.29 -2.34 26.27
C GLU A 122 -17.34 -0.94 25.66
N PHE A 123 -16.22 -0.22 25.70
CA PHE A 123 -16.11 1.09 25.08
C PHE A 123 -16.29 1.05 23.56
N TRP A 124 -15.73 0.04 22.88
CA TRP A 124 -15.92 -0.17 21.45
C TRP A 124 -17.41 -0.37 21.11
N CYS A 125 -18.13 -1.19 21.85
CA CYS A 125 -19.59 -1.34 21.69
C CYS A 125 -20.34 0.00 21.89
N LYS A 126 -19.90 0.83 22.85
CA LYS A 126 -20.49 2.15 23.13
C LYS A 126 -20.27 3.16 22.01
N LEU A 127 -19.17 3.04 21.24
CA LEU A 127 -18.88 3.92 20.09
C LEU A 127 -19.79 3.69 18.89
N GLN A 128 -20.45 2.54 18.82
CA GLN A 128 -21.24 2.14 17.69
C GLN A 128 -22.58 2.91 17.63
N SER A 129 -22.96 3.40 16.43
CA SER A 129 -24.31 3.91 16.22
C SER A 129 -25.37 2.80 16.34
N PRO A 130 -26.65 3.13 16.54
CA PRO A 130 -27.73 2.13 16.55
C PRO A 130 -27.78 1.26 15.28
N GLU A 131 -27.40 1.84 14.11
CA GLU A 131 -27.36 1.16 12.82
C GLU A 131 -26.11 0.29 12.61
N GLY A 132 -25.11 0.38 13.50
CA GLY A 132 -23.88 -0.41 13.40
C GLY A 132 -22.66 0.33 12.86
N LYS A 133 -22.73 1.65 12.68
CA LYS A 133 -21.64 2.47 12.11
C LYS A 133 -20.65 2.95 13.18
N PHE A 134 -19.42 3.21 12.77
CA PHE A 134 -18.38 3.82 13.59
C PHE A 134 -17.85 5.12 12.98
N SER A 135 -17.22 5.98 13.80
CA SER A 135 -16.62 7.24 13.37
C SER A 135 -15.10 7.29 13.58
N GLU A 136 -14.43 8.15 12.81
CA GLU A 136 -12.98 8.40 12.90
C GLU A 136 -12.66 9.91 13.04
N TYR A 137 -13.38 10.78 12.35
CA TYR A 137 -13.01 12.19 12.20
C TYR A 137 -13.72 13.13 13.18
N GLY A 138 -14.84 12.74 13.74
CA GLY A 138 -15.61 13.51 14.69
C GLY A 138 -16.76 12.70 15.32
N PRO A 139 -17.32 13.17 16.44
CA PRO A 139 -18.49 12.54 17.05
C PRO A 139 -19.63 12.46 16.05
N GLY A 140 -20.22 11.26 15.84
CA GLY A 140 -21.32 11.06 14.91
C GLY A 140 -20.97 11.18 13.42
N GLN A 141 -19.71 11.44 13.06
CA GLN A 141 -19.24 11.45 11.67
C GLN A 141 -18.95 10.02 11.21
N TRP A 142 -20.04 9.28 11.01
CA TRP A 142 -19.98 7.88 10.60
C TRP A 142 -19.32 7.71 9.23
N ASN A 143 -18.34 6.82 9.12
CA ASN A 143 -17.65 6.63 7.86
C ASN A 143 -17.30 5.16 7.58
N LEU A 144 -17.10 4.86 6.30
CA LEU A 144 -16.79 3.51 5.83
C LEU A 144 -15.50 2.97 6.44
N ALA A 145 -14.42 3.78 6.47
CA ALA A 145 -13.13 3.30 6.95
C ALA A 145 -13.23 2.77 8.38
N ALA A 146 -13.73 3.61 9.32
CA ALA A 146 -13.85 3.23 10.72
C ALA A 146 -14.72 1.98 10.91
N THR A 147 -15.81 1.86 10.13
CA THR A 147 -16.76 0.75 10.26
C THR A 147 -16.19 -0.54 9.66
N ALA A 148 -15.66 -0.49 8.44
CA ALA A 148 -15.19 -1.70 7.75
C ALA A 148 -13.88 -2.25 8.37
N PHE A 149 -12.92 -1.38 8.73
CA PHE A 149 -11.71 -1.84 9.41
C PHE A 149 -12.01 -2.49 10.75
N ALA A 150 -12.99 -1.96 11.52
CA ALA A 150 -13.41 -2.55 12.78
C ALA A 150 -13.76 -4.03 12.61
N THR A 151 -14.49 -4.41 11.56
CA THR A 151 -14.91 -5.81 11.33
C THR A 151 -13.72 -6.75 11.13
N LYS A 152 -12.68 -6.33 10.42
CA LYS A 152 -11.48 -7.16 10.20
C LYS A 152 -10.72 -7.42 11.50
N PHE A 153 -10.47 -6.37 12.28
CA PHE A 153 -9.76 -6.50 13.55
C PHE A 153 -10.58 -7.22 14.62
N MET A 154 -11.91 -6.96 14.67
CA MET A 154 -12.79 -7.62 15.62
C MET A 154 -12.99 -9.10 15.28
N GLY A 155 -13.11 -9.44 13.99
CA GLY A 155 -13.15 -10.85 13.58
C GLY A 155 -11.94 -11.66 14.05
N ARG A 156 -10.73 -11.07 14.00
CA ARG A 156 -9.52 -11.70 14.55
C ARG A 156 -9.52 -11.72 16.07
N THR A 157 -9.98 -10.67 16.72
CA THR A 157 -10.13 -10.57 18.17
C THR A 157 -11.08 -11.66 18.69
N LEU A 158 -12.25 -11.80 18.08
CA LEU A 158 -13.24 -12.81 18.44
C LEU A 158 -12.72 -14.24 18.27
N ALA A 159 -11.88 -14.49 17.23
CA ALA A 159 -11.22 -15.79 17.07
C ALA A 159 -10.28 -16.11 18.24
N LEU A 160 -9.48 -15.14 18.67
CA LEU A 160 -8.60 -15.30 19.84
C LEU A 160 -9.37 -15.53 21.14
N LEU A 161 -10.48 -14.81 21.34
CA LEU A 161 -11.32 -14.92 22.53
C LEU A 161 -12.10 -16.24 22.60
N ARG A 162 -12.53 -16.78 21.44
CA ARG A 162 -13.20 -18.09 21.39
C ARG A 162 -12.27 -19.22 21.85
N ASP A 163 -11.02 -19.19 21.39
CA ASP A 163 -10.04 -20.26 21.62
C ASP A 163 -9.18 -20.00 22.89
N GLY A 164 -9.29 -18.81 23.48
CA GLY A 164 -8.52 -18.34 24.63
C GLY A 164 -9.27 -18.40 25.97
N PRO A 165 -8.71 -17.77 27.01
CA PRO A 165 -9.38 -17.65 28.32
C PRO A 165 -10.68 -16.83 28.20
N ARG A 166 -11.65 -17.16 29.01
CA ARG A 166 -12.97 -16.53 28.97
C ARG A 166 -12.95 -15.09 29.48
N ILE A 167 -13.70 -14.24 28.80
CA ILE A 167 -14.12 -12.90 29.24
C ILE A 167 -15.57 -12.98 29.77
N ASP A 168 -16.11 -11.84 30.22
CA ASP A 168 -17.52 -11.75 30.63
C ASP A 168 -18.44 -12.24 29.51
N PRO A 169 -19.32 -13.23 29.72
CA PRO A 169 -20.14 -13.82 28.66
C PRO A 169 -21.15 -12.85 28.06
N GLU A 170 -21.71 -11.94 28.85
CA GLU A 170 -22.68 -10.97 28.36
C GLU A 170 -22.00 -9.89 27.50
N LEU A 171 -20.82 -9.44 27.89
CA LEU A 171 -19.99 -8.56 27.07
C LEU A 171 -19.59 -9.23 25.76
N HIS A 172 -19.17 -10.51 25.82
CA HIS A 172 -18.83 -11.28 24.62
C HIS A 172 -20.00 -11.33 23.63
N ARG A 173 -21.22 -11.60 24.11
CA ARG A 173 -22.43 -11.61 23.29
C ARG A 173 -22.71 -10.24 22.67
N ARG A 174 -22.54 -9.14 23.42
CA ARG A 174 -22.70 -7.75 22.91
C ARG A 174 -21.68 -7.43 21.82
N VAL A 175 -20.44 -7.86 21.97
CA VAL A 175 -19.38 -7.66 20.96
C VAL A 175 -19.69 -8.41 19.66
N ILE A 176 -20.15 -9.66 19.76
CA ILE A 176 -20.59 -10.45 18.60
C ILE A 176 -21.71 -9.73 17.85
N GLU A 177 -22.73 -9.23 18.58
CA GLU A 177 -23.85 -8.51 17.96
C GLU A 177 -23.42 -7.18 17.34
N ALA A 178 -22.51 -6.44 17.96
CA ALA A 178 -21.96 -5.20 17.44
C ALA A 178 -21.17 -5.45 16.14
N ASP A 179 -20.35 -6.50 16.08
CA ASP A 179 -19.59 -6.85 14.86
C ASP A 179 -20.52 -7.31 13.73
N ARG A 180 -21.55 -8.11 14.04
CA ARG A 180 -22.61 -8.50 13.09
C ARG A 180 -23.27 -7.28 12.45
N LYS A 181 -23.67 -6.29 13.27
CA LYS A 181 -24.28 -5.04 12.79
C LYS A 181 -23.34 -4.25 11.88
N ALA A 182 -22.07 -4.14 12.27
CA ALA A 182 -21.06 -3.46 11.47
C ALA A 182 -20.86 -4.12 10.09
N ILE A 183 -20.76 -5.45 10.04
CA ILE A 183 -20.67 -6.19 8.77
C ILE A 183 -21.92 -5.94 7.91
N ARG A 184 -23.11 -6.07 8.49
CA ARG A 184 -24.38 -5.89 7.76
C ARG A 184 -24.47 -4.48 7.18
N VAL A 185 -24.18 -3.43 7.96
CA VAL A 185 -24.28 -2.05 7.49
C VAL A 185 -23.26 -1.73 6.39
N VAL A 186 -22.03 -2.24 6.47
CA VAL A 186 -21.06 -2.05 5.36
C VAL A 186 -21.57 -2.68 4.06
N LEU A 187 -22.19 -3.86 4.13
CA LEU A 187 -22.71 -4.57 2.96
C LEU A 187 -23.99 -3.96 2.39
N THR A 188 -24.74 -3.16 3.17
CA THR A 188 -26.09 -2.70 2.77
C THR A 188 -26.23 -1.18 2.63
N ASP A 189 -25.33 -0.39 3.22
CA ASP A 189 -25.39 1.08 3.15
C ASP A 189 -24.94 1.59 1.77
N PRO A 190 -25.83 2.25 1.00
CA PRO A 190 -25.48 2.75 -0.33
C PRO A 190 -24.36 3.80 -0.31
N ALA A 191 -24.28 4.65 0.72
CA ALA A 191 -23.25 5.67 0.82
C ALA A 191 -21.88 5.05 1.06
N PHE A 192 -21.80 3.98 1.86
CA PHE A 192 -20.58 3.21 2.06
C PHE A 192 -20.15 2.49 0.79
N TYR A 193 -21.10 1.94 0.03
CA TYR A 193 -20.81 1.31 -1.25
C TYR A 193 -20.25 2.30 -2.28
N GLU A 194 -20.88 3.47 -2.44
CA GLU A 194 -20.40 4.51 -3.35
C GLU A 194 -19.03 5.05 -2.94
N HIS A 195 -18.79 5.22 -1.63
CA HIS A 195 -17.46 5.58 -1.15
C HIS A 195 -16.42 4.47 -1.45
N GLY A 196 -16.82 3.21 -1.31
CA GLY A 196 -15.99 2.04 -1.60
C GLY A 196 -15.55 1.94 -3.06
N LYS A 197 -16.36 2.39 -4.01
CA LYS A 197 -15.99 2.48 -5.42
C LYS A 197 -14.77 3.39 -5.66
N ARG A 198 -14.55 4.38 -4.80
CA ARG A 198 -13.46 5.34 -4.89
C ARG A 198 -12.24 4.95 -4.06
N TYR A 199 -12.47 4.26 -2.92
CA TYR A 199 -11.47 3.86 -1.93
C TYR A 199 -11.68 2.40 -1.56
N THR A 200 -11.36 1.51 -2.51
CA THR A 200 -11.71 0.09 -2.41
C THR A 200 -11.09 -0.60 -1.22
N ASN A 201 -9.88 -0.20 -0.83
CA ASN A 201 -9.21 -0.75 0.34
C ASN A 201 -10.00 -0.57 1.64
N GLN A 202 -10.82 0.49 1.75
CA GLN A 202 -11.63 0.72 2.94
C GLN A 202 -12.77 -0.28 3.02
N PHE A 203 -13.52 -0.46 1.93
CA PHE A 203 -14.66 -1.39 1.89
C PHE A 203 -14.21 -2.85 2.03
N THR A 204 -13.15 -3.25 1.36
CA THR A 204 -12.73 -4.66 1.30
C THR A 204 -12.25 -5.26 2.62
N ASN A 205 -12.08 -4.43 3.66
CA ASN A 205 -11.90 -4.93 5.03
C ASN A 205 -13.10 -5.79 5.48
N VAL A 206 -14.32 -5.49 5.02
CA VAL A 206 -15.51 -6.29 5.36
C VAL A 206 -15.46 -7.69 4.76
N TRP A 207 -14.76 -7.90 3.64
CA TRP A 207 -14.62 -9.25 3.10
C TRP A 207 -13.88 -10.17 4.09
N ALA A 208 -12.77 -9.67 4.64
CA ALA A 208 -12.03 -10.39 5.66
C ALA A 208 -12.82 -10.51 6.98
N GLY A 209 -13.46 -9.43 7.42
CA GLY A 209 -14.25 -9.40 8.64
C GLY A 209 -15.46 -10.34 8.59
N ALA A 210 -16.25 -10.30 7.52
CA ALA A 210 -17.42 -11.15 7.34
C ALA A 210 -17.05 -12.64 7.30
N LEU A 211 -16.00 -13.01 6.55
CA LEU A 211 -15.55 -14.41 6.48
C LEU A 211 -15.02 -14.91 7.83
N ALA A 212 -14.27 -14.07 8.56
CA ALA A 212 -13.83 -14.37 9.92
C ALA A 212 -15.02 -14.59 10.86
N PHE A 213 -15.99 -13.67 10.84
CA PHE A 213 -17.20 -13.75 11.65
C PHE A 213 -18.02 -15.00 11.35
N LEU A 214 -18.34 -15.26 10.08
CA LEU A 214 -19.14 -16.41 9.65
C LEU A 214 -18.48 -17.76 9.96
N ARG A 215 -17.16 -17.80 9.99
CA ARG A 215 -16.41 -19.00 10.42
C ARG A 215 -16.62 -19.30 11.90
N LEU A 216 -16.80 -18.27 12.73
CA LEU A 216 -16.94 -18.38 14.18
C LEU A 216 -18.41 -18.53 14.60
N TYR A 217 -19.28 -17.76 13.98
CA TYR A 217 -20.69 -17.61 14.31
C TYR A 217 -21.52 -17.76 13.02
N PRO A 218 -21.91 -18.99 12.63
CA PRO A 218 -22.71 -19.23 11.45
C PRO A 218 -24.02 -18.41 11.48
N ASP A 219 -24.23 -17.62 10.43
CA ASP A 219 -25.42 -16.77 10.24
C ASP A 219 -25.83 -16.86 8.77
N LYS A 220 -26.89 -17.59 8.49
CA LYS A 220 -27.34 -17.89 7.12
C LYS A 220 -27.72 -16.63 6.33
N GLU A 221 -28.44 -15.69 6.96
CA GLU A 221 -28.86 -14.46 6.30
C GLU A 221 -27.65 -13.57 5.93
N LEU A 222 -26.71 -13.45 6.87
CA LEU A 222 -25.49 -12.68 6.64
C LEU A 222 -24.58 -13.34 5.60
N GLU A 223 -24.51 -14.67 5.59
CA GLU A 223 -23.74 -15.43 4.59
C GLU A 223 -24.33 -15.24 3.19
N GLU A 224 -25.66 -15.38 3.04
CA GLU A 224 -26.36 -15.15 1.77
C GLU A 224 -26.19 -13.69 1.28
N LEU A 225 -26.28 -12.72 2.19
CA LEU A 225 -26.03 -11.31 1.88
C LEU A 225 -24.60 -11.09 1.39
N PHE A 226 -23.60 -11.62 2.09
CA PHE A 226 -22.20 -11.49 1.74
C PHE A 226 -21.90 -12.05 0.35
N TRP A 227 -22.32 -13.31 0.08
CA TRP A 227 -22.03 -13.96 -1.21
C TRP A 227 -22.80 -13.34 -2.38
N ARG A 228 -23.94 -12.71 -2.13
CA ARG A 228 -24.65 -11.93 -3.14
C ARG A 228 -23.95 -10.59 -3.46
N LYS A 229 -23.41 -9.91 -2.43
CA LYS A 229 -22.76 -8.59 -2.58
C LYS A 229 -21.30 -8.66 -3.04
N LEU A 230 -20.61 -9.76 -2.80
CA LEU A 230 -19.20 -9.91 -3.15
C LEU A 230 -18.92 -9.75 -4.67
N PRO A 231 -19.62 -10.43 -5.60
CA PRO A 231 -19.38 -10.26 -7.03
C PRO A 231 -19.65 -8.84 -7.54
N GLU A 232 -20.66 -8.16 -6.99
CA GLU A 232 -20.97 -6.76 -7.31
C GLU A 232 -19.78 -5.87 -6.93
N SER A 233 -19.33 -5.97 -5.70
CA SER A 233 -18.22 -5.15 -5.19
C SER A 233 -16.88 -5.48 -5.89
N MET A 234 -16.59 -6.76 -6.19
CA MET A 234 -15.38 -7.13 -6.93
C MET A 234 -15.35 -6.51 -8.33
N ARG A 235 -16.50 -6.50 -9.04
CA ARG A 235 -16.62 -5.88 -10.35
C ARG A 235 -16.47 -4.36 -10.27
N ASP A 236 -17.18 -3.71 -9.34
CA ASP A 236 -17.29 -2.26 -9.28
C ASP A 236 -16.08 -1.58 -8.64
N PHE A 237 -15.26 -2.32 -7.87
CA PHE A 237 -14.09 -1.81 -7.17
C PHE A 237 -12.77 -2.05 -7.92
N GLN A 238 -12.85 -2.68 -9.08
CA GLN A 238 -11.70 -2.93 -9.94
C GLN A 238 -11.94 -2.37 -11.34
N SER A 239 -10.98 -1.62 -11.85
CA SER A 239 -10.99 -1.10 -13.21
C SER A 239 -11.02 -2.23 -14.25
N PRO A 240 -11.67 -2.04 -15.41
CA PRO A 240 -11.45 -2.90 -16.57
C PRO A 240 -9.98 -3.04 -16.98
N ALA A 241 -9.13 -2.05 -16.66
CA ALA A 241 -7.69 -2.10 -16.85
C ALA A 241 -6.96 -3.02 -15.85
N GLY A 242 -7.61 -3.45 -14.76
CA GLY A 242 -7.09 -4.40 -13.78
C GLY A 242 -6.72 -3.83 -12.41
N PHE A 243 -6.47 -2.54 -12.25
CA PHE A 243 -6.11 -1.95 -10.96
C PHE A 243 -7.32 -1.81 -10.02
N PHE A 244 -7.04 -1.73 -8.71
CA PHE A 244 -8.03 -1.35 -7.69
C PHE A 244 -8.13 0.17 -7.60
N TYR A 245 -9.35 0.68 -7.46
CA TYR A 245 -9.55 2.12 -7.33
C TYR A 245 -9.09 2.61 -5.97
N GLU A 246 -8.16 3.57 -5.99
CA GLU A 246 -7.70 4.28 -4.81
C GLU A 246 -7.70 5.79 -5.11
N ALA A 247 -8.62 6.52 -4.50
CA ALA A 247 -8.92 7.90 -4.85
C ALA A 247 -9.30 8.10 -6.35
N ASP A 248 -10.17 7.22 -6.85
CA ASP A 248 -10.72 7.15 -8.21
C ASP A 248 -9.77 6.62 -9.30
N GLY A 249 -8.51 6.37 -9.00
CA GLY A 249 -7.52 5.86 -9.96
C GLY A 249 -6.60 4.79 -9.36
N PRO A 250 -5.51 4.46 -10.04
CA PRO A 250 -4.56 3.46 -9.59
C PRO A 250 -3.61 4.01 -8.53
N ASP A 251 -3.18 3.14 -7.62
CA ASP A 251 -2.04 3.38 -6.73
C ASP A 251 -1.41 2.04 -6.38
N ALA A 252 -0.33 1.66 -7.07
CA ALA A 252 0.32 0.37 -6.89
C ALA A 252 0.95 0.23 -5.51
N GLY A 253 1.65 1.27 -5.06
CA GLY A 253 2.31 1.28 -3.77
C GLY A 253 1.33 1.18 -2.60
N TYR A 254 0.23 1.91 -2.66
CA TYR A 254 -0.80 1.89 -1.62
C TYR A 254 -1.60 0.58 -1.64
N SER A 255 -2.00 0.11 -2.82
CA SER A 255 -2.77 -1.14 -2.97
C SER A 255 -1.98 -2.36 -2.51
N SER A 256 -0.67 -2.42 -2.72
CA SER A 256 0.18 -3.54 -2.29
C SER A 256 0.20 -3.71 -0.76
N SER A 257 0.07 -2.62 0.00
CA SER A 257 0.06 -2.67 1.47
C SER A 257 -1.33 -2.78 2.09
N THR A 258 -2.37 -2.26 1.43
CA THR A 258 -3.71 -2.12 2.00
C THR A 258 -4.71 -3.13 1.44
N HIS A 259 -5.01 -3.07 0.15
CA HIS A 259 -5.98 -3.96 -0.48
C HIS A 259 -5.49 -5.41 -0.45
N GLN A 260 -4.20 -5.65 -0.72
CA GLN A 260 -3.58 -6.96 -0.64
C GLN A 260 -3.65 -7.56 0.77
N SER A 261 -3.52 -6.74 1.83
CA SER A 261 -3.74 -7.20 3.20
C SER A 261 -5.16 -7.74 3.43
N ASN A 262 -6.18 -7.08 2.86
CA ASN A 262 -7.56 -7.53 2.98
C ASN A 262 -7.80 -8.85 2.23
N LEU A 263 -7.28 -8.98 1.00
CA LEU A 263 -7.38 -10.21 0.21
C LEU A 263 -6.68 -11.38 0.91
N ARG A 264 -5.49 -11.14 1.45
CA ARG A 264 -4.72 -12.16 2.18
C ARG A 264 -5.51 -12.71 3.36
N VAL A 265 -6.09 -11.85 4.19
CA VAL A 265 -6.89 -12.27 5.33
C VAL A 265 -8.17 -12.96 4.89
N ALA A 266 -8.88 -12.45 3.87
CA ALA A 266 -10.09 -13.08 3.34
C ALA A 266 -9.82 -14.48 2.76
N TYR A 267 -8.74 -14.62 2.00
CA TYR A 267 -8.35 -15.88 1.35
C TYR A 267 -8.12 -17.03 2.33
N GLN A 268 -7.66 -16.73 3.56
CA GLN A 268 -7.47 -17.75 4.61
C GLN A 268 -8.75 -18.58 4.88
N PHE A 269 -9.91 -17.97 4.77
CA PHE A 269 -11.19 -18.60 5.09
C PHE A 269 -11.81 -19.38 3.92
N VAL A 270 -11.38 -19.11 2.71
CA VAL A 270 -11.92 -19.74 1.48
C VAL A 270 -10.93 -20.65 0.76
N ARG A 271 -9.66 -20.63 1.15
CA ARG A 271 -8.58 -21.44 0.57
C ARG A 271 -8.97 -22.91 0.50
N GLY A 272 -8.70 -23.56 -0.63
CA GLY A 272 -9.03 -24.96 -0.85
C GLY A 272 -10.51 -25.26 -1.14
N THR A 273 -11.35 -24.23 -1.27
CA THR A 273 -12.76 -24.35 -1.65
C THR A 273 -13.04 -23.64 -2.98
N PRO A 274 -14.16 -23.97 -3.66
CA PRO A 274 -14.58 -23.22 -4.86
C PRO A 274 -14.82 -21.72 -4.62
N ARG A 275 -15.11 -21.33 -3.39
CA ARG A 275 -15.31 -19.92 -2.97
C ARG A 275 -14.02 -19.08 -3.03
N ALA A 276 -12.86 -19.69 -3.24
CA ALA A 276 -11.59 -19.00 -3.44
C ALA A 276 -11.47 -18.35 -4.83
N GLU A 277 -12.13 -18.90 -5.86
CA GLU A 277 -11.95 -18.45 -7.25
C GLU A 277 -12.26 -16.97 -7.50
N PRO A 278 -13.32 -16.35 -6.94
CA PRO A 278 -13.54 -14.90 -7.11
C PRO A 278 -12.37 -14.06 -6.57
N PHE A 279 -11.77 -14.43 -5.45
CA PHE A 279 -10.62 -13.72 -4.86
C PHE A 279 -9.36 -13.90 -5.71
N LEU A 280 -9.13 -15.12 -6.23
CA LEU A 280 -8.02 -15.41 -7.12
C LEU A 280 -8.13 -14.64 -8.43
N GLU A 281 -9.32 -14.59 -9.04
CA GLU A 281 -9.55 -13.84 -10.28
C GLU A 281 -9.38 -12.33 -10.07
N HIS A 282 -9.91 -11.78 -8.97
CA HIS A 282 -9.78 -10.38 -8.62
C HIS A 282 -8.31 -9.97 -8.45
N ASP A 283 -7.53 -10.80 -7.77
CA ASP A 283 -6.11 -10.56 -7.52
C ASP A 283 -5.25 -10.82 -8.78
N ARG A 284 -5.59 -11.84 -9.59
CA ARG A 284 -4.92 -12.13 -10.86
C ARG A 284 -4.92 -10.91 -11.78
N ARG A 285 -6.07 -10.25 -11.94
CA ARG A 285 -6.20 -9.04 -12.78
C ARG A 285 -5.34 -7.88 -12.27
N TRP A 286 -5.21 -7.74 -10.94
CA TRP A 286 -4.34 -6.73 -10.36
C TRP A 286 -2.85 -7.03 -10.64
N PHE A 287 -2.40 -8.28 -10.51
CA PHE A 287 -1.03 -8.65 -10.86
C PHE A 287 -0.74 -8.52 -12.35
N GLU A 288 -1.71 -8.79 -13.22
CA GLU A 288 -1.59 -8.54 -14.65
C GLU A 288 -1.39 -7.05 -14.94
N TRP A 289 -2.16 -6.18 -14.28
CA TRP A 289 -1.95 -4.75 -14.38
C TRP A 289 -0.61 -4.30 -13.79
N LEU A 290 -0.23 -4.82 -12.64
CA LEU A 290 1.04 -4.50 -11.98
C LEU A 290 2.24 -4.87 -12.87
N ALA A 291 2.18 -6.00 -13.58
CA ALA A 291 3.23 -6.45 -14.49
C ALA A 291 3.53 -5.46 -15.63
N TRP A 292 2.61 -4.57 -15.95
CA TRP A 292 2.84 -3.48 -16.89
C TRP A 292 3.42 -2.22 -16.23
N ASN A 293 3.22 -2.03 -14.94
CA ASN A 293 3.56 -0.81 -14.20
C ASN A 293 4.73 -0.95 -13.23
N ALA A 294 5.29 -2.14 -13.10
CA ALA A 294 6.47 -2.42 -12.30
C ALA A 294 7.54 -3.10 -13.15
N VAL A 295 8.76 -2.58 -13.12
CA VAL A 295 9.91 -3.15 -13.83
C VAL A 295 10.99 -3.56 -12.85
N PRO A 296 11.69 -4.69 -13.08
CA PRO A 296 12.75 -5.13 -12.19
C PRO A 296 14.04 -4.35 -12.42
N GLU A 297 14.73 -4.08 -11.33
CA GLU A 297 16.08 -3.55 -11.34
C GLU A 297 17.11 -4.70 -11.36
N PRO A 298 18.38 -4.44 -11.80
CA PRO A 298 19.42 -5.45 -11.83
C PRO A 298 19.75 -6.06 -10.46
N ASP A 299 19.46 -5.34 -9.36
CA ASP A 299 19.64 -5.81 -7.98
C ASP A 299 18.43 -6.61 -7.43
N GLY A 300 17.42 -6.84 -8.26
CA GLY A 300 16.23 -7.59 -7.91
C GLY A 300 15.09 -6.76 -7.29
N THR A 301 15.32 -5.48 -7.01
CA THR A 301 14.27 -4.55 -6.56
C THR A 301 13.33 -4.15 -7.70
N TRP A 302 12.30 -3.36 -7.41
CA TRP A 302 11.29 -2.95 -8.38
C TRP A 302 11.20 -1.43 -8.49
N THR A 303 11.06 -0.96 -9.73
CA THR A 303 10.72 0.44 -10.03
C THR A 303 9.31 0.52 -10.59
N LEU A 304 8.46 1.36 -9.99
CA LEU A 304 7.08 1.56 -10.39
C LEU A 304 6.93 2.72 -11.38
N ASN A 305 5.89 2.64 -12.22
CA ASN A 305 5.37 3.79 -12.96
C ASN A 305 4.62 4.74 -12.00
N ARG A 306 5.35 5.62 -11.34
CA ARG A 306 4.81 6.52 -10.31
C ARG A 306 3.95 7.64 -10.82
N ALA A 307 4.09 8.00 -12.07
CA ALA A 307 3.39 9.14 -12.67
C ALA A 307 1.85 9.03 -12.55
N ILE A 308 1.34 7.81 -12.50
CA ILE A 308 -0.11 7.53 -12.47
C ILE A 308 -0.72 7.40 -11.07
N GLU A 309 0.08 7.39 -10.02
CA GLU A 309 -0.41 7.14 -8.66
C GLU A 309 -1.28 8.28 -8.13
N THR A 310 -2.43 7.93 -7.54
CA THR A 310 -3.46 8.89 -7.15
C THR A 310 -3.44 9.28 -5.68
N ARG A 311 -2.70 8.56 -4.83
CA ARG A 311 -2.74 8.78 -3.39
C ARG A 311 -1.38 8.88 -2.72
N GLN A 312 -0.47 7.94 -2.94
CA GLN A 312 0.84 7.94 -2.29
C GLN A 312 1.89 8.69 -3.07
N LYS A 313 2.54 9.67 -2.41
CA LYS A 313 3.59 10.49 -3.03
C LYS A 313 4.97 9.81 -3.01
N HIS A 314 5.23 8.93 -2.05
CA HIS A 314 6.57 8.39 -1.76
C HIS A 314 6.59 6.87 -1.53
N ALA A 315 5.55 6.15 -1.97
CA ALA A 315 5.51 4.71 -1.74
C ALA A 315 6.67 4.02 -2.44
N THR A 316 7.43 3.28 -1.66
CA THR A 316 8.24 2.18 -2.20
C THR A 316 7.31 0.99 -2.43
N PHE A 317 7.54 0.27 -3.51
CA PHE A 317 6.89 -1.01 -3.70
C PHE A 317 7.31 -1.94 -2.54
N GLN A 318 6.32 -2.44 -1.81
CA GLN A 318 6.57 -3.46 -0.81
C GLN A 318 6.41 -4.82 -1.48
N ASP A 319 7.33 -5.72 -1.21
CA ASP A 319 7.22 -7.10 -1.65
C ASP A 319 5.86 -7.66 -1.26
N VAL A 320 5.16 -8.19 -2.24
CA VAL A 320 3.82 -8.74 -2.01
C VAL A 320 3.97 -10.13 -1.40
N THR A 321 3.83 -10.21 -0.09
CA THR A 321 3.71 -11.49 0.60
C THR A 321 2.25 -11.91 0.57
N THR A 322 1.87 -12.70 -0.41
CA THR A 322 0.48 -13.15 -0.55
C THR A 322 0.39 -14.67 -0.60
N PRO A 323 -0.44 -15.30 0.24
CA PRO A 323 -0.72 -16.72 0.11
C PRO A 323 -1.43 -17.08 -1.20
N LEU A 324 -2.04 -16.11 -1.90
CA LEU A 324 -2.66 -16.32 -3.20
C LEU A 324 -1.63 -16.66 -4.29
N ALA A 325 -0.35 -16.29 -4.12
CA ALA A 325 0.74 -16.66 -5.03
C ALA A 325 0.94 -18.19 -5.16
N GLU A 326 0.44 -18.99 -4.21
CA GLU A 326 0.32 -20.46 -4.35
C GLU A 326 -0.44 -20.83 -5.63
N ARG A 327 -1.51 -20.11 -5.96
CA ARG A 327 -2.42 -20.36 -7.08
C ARG A 327 -2.22 -19.38 -8.26
N LEU A 328 -1.51 -18.28 -8.04
CA LEU A 328 -1.29 -17.21 -9.03
C LEU A 328 0.18 -17.18 -9.48
N PRO A 329 0.54 -17.82 -10.62
CA PRO A 329 1.92 -17.87 -11.07
C PRO A 329 2.57 -16.50 -11.25
N LEU A 330 1.85 -15.51 -11.79
CA LEU A 330 2.38 -14.17 -12.01
C LEU A 330 2.68 -13.41 -10.70
N ALA A 331 1.89 -13.64 -9.64
CA ALA A 331 2.13 -13.05 -8.32
C ALA A 331 3.49 -13.47 -7.73
N ARG A 332 4.00 -14.65 -8.11
CA ARG A 332 5.30 -15.16 -7.67
C ARG A 332 6.47 -14.28 -8.10
N ALA A 333 6.33 -13.55 -9.21
CA ALA A 333 7.36 -12.62 -9.68
C ALA A 333 7.64 -11.50 -8.67
N PHE A 334 6.62 -11.09 -7.93
CA PHE A 334 6.61 -9.95 -6.99
C PHE A 334 6.69 -10.37 -5.53
N ALA A 335 6.58 -11.66 -5.23
CA ALA A 335 6.64 -12.20 -3.88
C ALA A 335 8.09 -12.43 -3.44
N VAL A 336 8.35 -12.28 -2.14
CA VAL A 336 9.57 -12.78 -1.51
C VAL A 336 9.63 -14.30 -1.70
N ASN A 337 10.77 -14.84 -2.11
CA ASN A 337 10.94 -16.30 -2.21
C ASN A 337 11.35 -16.93 -0.86
N SER A 338 11.27 -18.25 -0.78
CA SER A 338 11.57 -18.99 0.45
C SER A 338 12.99 -18.77 0.99
N ARG A 339 13.98 -18.62 0.09
CA ARG A 339 15.39 -18.34 0.48
C ARG A 339 15.55 -16.91 1.00
N GLU A 340 14.94 -15.93 0.34
CA GLU A 340 14.90 -14.53 0.79
C GLU A 340 14.19 -14.41 2.15
N ARG A 341 13.08 -15.12 2.34
CA ARG A 341 12.37 -15.16 3.62
C ARG A 341 13.25 -15.71 4.74
N GLU A 342 13.95 -16.79 4.50
CA GLU A 342 14.88 -17.37 5.49
C GLU A 342 16.05 -16.43 5.80
N ALA A 343 16.59 -15.77 4.79
CA ALA A 343 17.65 -14.76 4.99
C ALA A 343 17.14 -13.57 5.82
N GLN A 344 15.90 -13.11 5.61
CA GLN A 344 15.27 -12.06 6.43
C GLN A 344 15.09 -12.50 7.89
N ARG A 345 14.67 -13.75 8.13
CA ARG A 345 14.54 -14.31 9.49
C ARG A 345 15.89 -14.39 10.18
N GLU A 346 16.91 -14.88 9.47
CA GLU A 346 18.27 -14.99 10.00
C GLU A 346 18.87 -13.62 10.33
N GLN A 347 18.67 -12.63 9.46
CA GLN A 347 19.11 -11.26 9.69
C GLN A 347 18.40 -10.65 10.91
N ALA A 348 17.08 -10.79 11.01
CA ALA A 348 16.32 -10.31 12.16
C ALA A 348 16.76 -10.97 13.47
N ARG A 349 17.08 -12.26 13.44
CA ARG A 349 17.64 -12.99 14.60
C ARG A 349 18.99 -12.44 15.02
N LYS A 350 19.92 -12.25 14.09
CA LYS A 350 21.23 -11.66 14.36
C LYS A 350 21.14 -10.27 14.97
N GLU A 351 20.26 -9.43 14.43
CA GLU A 351 20.01 -8.08 14.96
C GLU A 351 19.43 -8.11 16.38
N LEU A 352 18.51 -9.03 16.65
CA LEU A 352 17.95 -9.23 17.97
C LEU A 352 19.03 -9.72 18.96
N GLU A 353 19.83 -10.71 18.59
CA GLU A 353 20.92 -11.26 19.42
C GLU A 353 21.99 -10.21 19.72
N ALA A 354 22.37 -9.42 18.74
CA ALA A 354 23.39 -8.37 18.89
C ALA A 354 22.98 -7.26 19.87
N ASN A 355 21.67 -6.99 20.00
CA ASN A 355 21.14 -5.93 20.84
C ASN A 355 20.55 -6.42 22.18
N TRP A 356 20.43 -7.75 22.37
CA TRP A 356 19.76 -8.33 23.52
C TRP A 356 20.44 -7.96 24.87
N PRO A 357 19.66 -7.65 25.94
CA PRO A 357 18.19 -7.63 26.03
C PRO A 357 17.56 -6.27 25.69
N ARG A 358 18.31 -5.37 25.06
CA ARG A 358 17.82 -4.06 24.68
C ARG A 358 16.97 -4.14 23.43
N VAL A 359 15.76 -3.61 23.48
CA VAL A 359 14.87 -3.44 22.33
C VAL A 359 14.75 -1.96 21.98
N ARG A 360 14.31 -1.67 20.77
CA ARG A 360 14.06 -0.30 20.33
C ARG A 360 13.13 0.42 21.32
N PRO A 361 13.45 1.64 21.80
CA PRO A 361 12.56 2.39 22.67
C PRO A 361 11.30 2.84 21.92
N LEU A 362 10.20 3.07 22.65
CA LEU A 362 9.05 3.77 22.09
C LEU A 362 9.40 5.24 21.86
N PRO A 363 8.89 5.85 20.78
CA PRO A 363 8.98 7.30 20.59
C PRO A 363 8.36 8.05 21.76
N VAL A 364 8.98 9.16 22.17
CA VAL A 364 8.51 9.98 23.29
C VAL A 364 7.14 10.57 22.94
N GLY A 365 6.16 10.33 23.81
CA GLY A 365 4.80 10.87 23.70
C GLY A 365 3.87 10.17 22.71
N GLU A 366 4.35 9.23 21.91
CA GLU A 366 3.55 8.50 20.92
C GLU A 366 3.96 7.04 20.78
N PHE A 367 2.97 6.16 20.64
CA PHE A 367 3.18 4.72 20.35
C PHE A 367 3.16 4.42 18.85
N TRP A 368 3.79 5.24 18.03
CA TRP A 368 3.79 5.11 16.57
C TRP A 368 4.28 3.75 16.07
N ALA A 369 5.24 3.20 16.77
CA ALA A 369 5.80 1.90 16.41
C ALA A 369 4.91 0.73 16.85
N TRP A 370 3.88 1.00 17.68
CA TRP A 370 2.91 0.00 18.09
C TRP A 370 1.81 -0.12 17.06
N SER A 371 1.67 -1.28 16.41
CA SER A 371 0.66 -1.52 15.39
C SER A 371 -0.08 -2.84 15.63
N PRO A 372 -1.42 -2.85 15.66
CA PRO A 372 -2.21 -4.07 15.79
C PRO A 372 -2.08 -5.00 14.57
N TYR A 373 -1.58 -4.52 13.44
CA TYR A 373 -1.31 -5.36 12.25
C TYR A 373 -0.29 -6.47 12.54
N ALA A 374 0.63 -6.28 13.49
CA ALA A 374 1.55 -7.32 13.92
C ALA A 374 0.84 -8.59 14.45
N PHE A 375 -0.40 -8.48 14.88
CA PHE A 375 -1.20 -9.58 15.44
C PHE A 375 -2.30 -10.07 14.51
N LEU A 376 -2.61 -9.32 13.44
CA LEU A 376 -3.70 -9.62 12.52
C LEU A 376 -3.46 -10.93 11.74
N ASP A 377 -2.26 -11.06 11.19
CA ASP A 377 -1.90 -12.17 10.28
C ASP A 377 -1.12 -13.29 10.97
N ARG A 378 -0.75 -13.09 12.24
CA ARG A 378 0.12 -14.02 12.97
C ARG A 378 -0.53 -15.40 13.14
N GLY A 379 0.20 -16.44 12.73
CA GLY A 379 -0.28 -17.82 12.76
C GLY A 379 -1.27 -18.18 11.65
N GLN A 380 -1.44 -17.30 10.66
CA GLN A 380 -2.16 -17.63 9.43
C GLN A 380 -1.26 -18.37 8.44
N PHE A 381 -1.88 -18.97 7.41
CA PHE A 381 -1.15 -19.65 6.35
C PHE A 381 -0.28 -18.65 5.57
N GLU A 382 0.99 -18.96 5.46
CA GLU A 382 1.95 -18.28 4.60
C GLU A 382 2.40 -19.22 3.49
N TRP A 383 2.71 -18.67 2.33
CA TRP A 383 3.27 -19.41 1.23
C TRP A 383 4.29 -18.53 0.49
N PHE A 384 5.44 -19.11 0.16
CA PHE A 384 6.54 -18.44 -0.51
C PHE A 384 6.96 -19.28 -1.73
N PRO A 385 7.13 -18.67 -2.92
CA PRO A 385 7.67 -19.40 -4.07
C PRO A 385 9.10 -19.87 -3.79
N SER A 386 9.52 -20.95 -4.44
CA SER A 386 10.94 -21.25 -4.52
C SER A 386 11.67 -20.19 -5.37
N PRO A 387 13.02 -20.02 -5.24
CA PRO A 387 13.78 -19.14 -6.12
C PRO A 387 13.56 -19.45 -7.61
N GLU A 388 13.42 -20.72 -7.99
CA GLU A 388 13.19 -21.17 -9.37
C GLU A 388 11.78 -20.77 -9.83
N GLN A 389 10.76 -20.90 -8.98
CA GLN A 389 9.38 -20.49 -9.27
C GLN A 389 9.29 -18.96 -9.44
N GLN A 390 9.96 -18.20 -8.59
CA GLN A 390 10.05 -16.74 -8.72
C GLN A 390 10.75 -16.36 -10.02
N ALA A 391 11.91 -16.97 -10.32
CA ALA A 391 12.66 -16.70 -11.55
C ALA A 391 11.85 -17.07 -12.80
N ALA A 392 11.11 -18.18 -12.77
CA ALA A 392 10.21 -18.56 -13.86
C ALA A 392 9.11 -17.51 -14.08
N ALA A 393 8.45 -17.08 -12.99
CA ALA A 393 7.43 -16.06 -13.06
C ALA A 393 7.96 -14.69 -13.55
N ARG A 394 9.19 -14.32 -13.17
CA ARG A 394 9.85 -13.10 -13.70
C ARG A 394 10.12 -13.17 -15.20
N ARG A 395 10.47 -14.36 -15.74
CA ARG A 395 10.62 -14.55 -17.21
C ARG A 395 9.30 -14.42 -17.96
N ASP A 396 8.17 -14.68 -17.29
CA ASP A 396 6.83 -14.54 -17.87
C ASP A 396 6.29 -13.10 -17.88
N LEU A 397 7.02 -12.15 -17.29
CA LEU A 397 6.65 -10.74 -17.37
C LEU A 397 6.65 -10.25 -18.83
N PRO A 398 5.70 -9.38 -19.21
CA PRO A 398 5.43 -9.09 -20.63
C PRO A 398 6.65 -8.58 -21.40
N TYR A 399 7.47 -7.75 -20.78
CA TYR A 399 8.66 -7.15 -21.40
C TYR A 399 9.89 -8.08 -21.49
N PHE A 400 9.85 -9.24 -20.80
CA PHE A 400 10.83 -10.33 -20.99
C PHE A 400 10.33 -11.35 -22.00
N LYS A 401 9.04 -11.65 -21.98
CA LYS A 401 8.43 -12.67 -22.83
C LYS A 401 8.45 -12.29 -24.30
N ARG A 402 8.40 -10.98 -24.60
CA ARG A 402 8.39 -10.45 -25.98
C ARG A 402 9.28 -9.24 -26.08
N SER A 403 10.00 -9.14 -27.20
CA SER A 403 10.90 -8.03 -27.50
C SER A 403 10.21 -6.87 -28.24
N GLU A 404 8.99 -7.08 -28.71
CA GLU A 404 8.22 -6.07 -29.43
C GLU A 404 6.71 -6.23 -29.20
N PHE A 405 6.06 -5.14 -28.81
CA PHE A 405 4.60 -4.99 -28.75
C PHE A 405 4.21 -3.52 -28.51
N VAL A 406 2.96 -3.22 -28.79
CA VAL A 406 2.24 -2.05 -28.26
C VAL A 406 0.96 -2.56 -27.61
N ARG A 407 0.74 -2.20 -26.35
CA ARG A 407 -0.46 -2.57 -25.61
C ARG A 407 -1.08 -1.35 -24.95
N GLN A 408 -2.41 -1.27 -25.00
CA GLN A 408 -3.17 -0.26 -24.28
C GLN A 408 -4.08 -0.90 -23.24
N LEU A 409 -4.11 -0.30 -22.05
CA LEU A 409 -5.08 -0.54 -21.02
C LEU A 409 -5.89 0.74 -20.82
N MET A 410 -7.22 0.62 -20.72
CA MET A 410 -8.08 1.78 -20.51
C MET A 410 -9.10 1.51 -19.40
N ASP A 411 -9.19 2.46 -18.48
CA ASP A 411 -10.30 2.55 -17.54
C ASP A 411 -11.47 3.32 -18.17
N SER A 412 -12.67 2.75 -18.12
CA SER A 412 -13.86 3.37 -18.73
C SER A 412 -14.62 4.27 -17.77
N ARG A 413 -14.52 4.03 -16.46
CA ARG A 413 -15.22 4.85 -15.44
C ARG A 413 -14.58 6.24 -15.31
N ASN A 414 -13.24 6.26 -15.28
CA ASN A 414 -12.44 7.47 -15.28
C ASN A 414 -11.47 7.35 -16.48
N PRO A 415 -11.78 7.91 -17.65
CA PRO A 415 -11.08 7.57 -18.89
C PRO A 415 -9.58 7.89 -18.82
N MET A 416 -8.80 6.95 -18.34
CA MET A 416 -7.35 6.94 -18.30
C MET A 416 -6.85 5.87 -19.26
N VAL A 417 -5.84 6.20 -20.04
CA VAL A 417 -5.24 5.33 -21.06
C VAL A 417 -3.77 5.12 -20.74
N TYR A 418 -3.41 3.87 -20.54
CA TYR A 418 -2.04 3.44 -20.29
C TYR A 418 -1.53 2.73 -21.52
N THR A 419 -0.49 3.27 -22.16
CA THR A 419 0.12 2.71 -23.36
C THR A 419 1.50 2.20 -23.05
N TYR A 420 1.70 0.91 -23.24
CA TYR A 420 2.96 0.23 -23.00
C TYR A 420 3.61 -0.17 -24.32
N VAL A 421 4.84 0.25 -24.50
CA VAL A 421 5.60 0.04 -25.72
C VAL A 421 6.84 -0.77 -25.40
N ARG A 422 7.00 -1.92 -26.04
CA ARG A 422 8.24 -2.70 -26.02
C ARG A 422 8.89 -2.63 -27.38
N ARG A 423 10.15 -2.26 -27.39
CA ARG A 423 11.04 -2.29 -28.55
C ARG A 423 12.29 -3.11 -28.21
N PRO A 424 13.05 -3.61 -29.17
CA PRO A 424 14.21 -4.46 -28.88
C PRO A 424 15.16 -3.90 -27.83
N ALA A 425 15.37 -2.58 -27.80
CA ALA A 425 16.28 -1.92 -26.88
C ALA A 425 15.67 -1.47 -25.55
N TYR A 426 14.34 -1.24 -25.45
CA TYR A 426 13.72 -0.65 -24.28
C TYR A 426 12.25 -1.04 -24.10
N TYR A 427 11.72 -0.78 -22.91
CA TYR A 427 10.31 -0.76 -22.54
C TYR A 427 9.93 0.63 -22.04
N ALA A 428 8.74 1.12 -22.40
CA ALA A 428 8.25 2.43 -21.97
C ALA A 428 6.77 2.39 -21.63
N ALA A 429 6.36 3.17 -20.60
CA ALA A 429 4.98 3.44 -20.26
C ALA A 429 4.65 4.90 -20.55
N PHE A 430 3.63 5.14 -21.37
CA PHE A 430 3.06 6.45 -21.67
C PHE A 430 1.62 6.50 -21.14
N ASN A 431 1.29 7.53 -20.37
CA ASN A 431 0.01 7.65 -19.67
C ASN A 431 -0.73 8.90 -20.15
N SER A 432 -2.05 8.78 -20.34
CA SER A 432 -2.90 9.87 -20.83
C SER A 432 -4.34 9.74 -20.34
N GLY A 433 -5.18 10.73 -20.64
CA GLY A 433 -6.59 10.74 -20.34
C GLY A 433 -6.97 11.64 -19.18
N LYS A 434 -7.98 11.25 -18.41
CA LYS A 434 -8.54 12.03 -17.31
C LYS A 434 -7.56 12.15 -16.15
N TRP A 435 -7.18 13.36 -15.80
CA TRP A 435 -6.40 13.67 -14.62
C TRP A 435 -7.33 13.72 -13.38
N LEU A 436 -6.99 13.00 -12.31
CA LEU A 436 -7.87 12.83 -11.15
C LEU A 436 -7.33 13.50 -9.88
N ARG A 437 -6.02 13.56 -9.73
CA ARG A 437 -5.38 14.02 -8.50
C ARG A 437 -4.15 14.87 -8.82
N GLU A 438 -3.91 15.86 -7.96
CA GLU A 438 -2.82 16.83 -8.11
C GLU A 438 -1.41 16.23 -8.25
N GLN A 439 -1.20 15.03 -7.71
CA GLN A 439 0.08 14.34 -7.80
C GLN A 439 0.29 13.57 -9.11
N GLN A 440 -0.74 13.29 -9.89
CA GLN A 440 -0.57 12.57 -11.15
C GLN A 440 0.19 13.42 -12.19
N ARG A 441 1.02 12.78 -12.98
CA ARG A 441 1.75 13.37 -14.12
C ARG A 441 1.63 12.41 -15.30
N TYR A 442 1.04 12.88 -16.39
CA TYR A 442 0.86 12.07 -17.58
C TYR A 442 2.02 12.26 -18.57
N GLY A 443 1.95 11.62 -19.72
CA GLY A 443 3.03 11.55 -20.67
C GLY A 443 3.94 10.34 -20.43
N LEU A 444 5.24 10.49 -20.63
CA LEU A 444 6.23 9.42 -20.45
C LEU A 444 6.50 9.20 -18.97
N GLY A 445 5.93 8.14 -18.40
CA GLY A 445 6.00 7.85 -16.96
C GLY A 445 7.22 7.03 -16.54
N LEU A 446 7.61 6.06 -17.38
CA LEU A 446 8.68 5.11 -17.09
C LEU A 446 9.37 4.66 -18.38
N VAL A 447 10.70 4.58 -18.36
CA VAL A 447 11.49 3.90 -19.40
C VAL A 447 12.48 2.96 -18.73
N TRP A 448 12.58 1.75 -19.27
CA TRP A 448 13.41 0.67 -18.77
C TRP A 448 14.17 -0.03 -19.90
N THR A 449 15.38 -0.47 -19.62
CA THR A 449 16.17 -1.32 -20.53
C THR A 449 16.62 -2.58 -19.82
N PRO A 450 16.69 -3.75 -20.50
CA PRO A 450 17.04 -5.03 -19.85
C PRO A 450 18.33 -4.99 -19.03
N PRO A 451 19.45 -4.39 -19.55
CA PRO A 451 20.72 -4.43 -18.81
C PRO A 451 20.80 -3.38 -17.69
N ALA A 452 20.18 -2.20 -17.89
CA ALA A 452 20.34 -1.07 -16.97
C ALA A 452 19.22 -0.95 -15.93
N GLY A 453 18.08 -1.64 -16.12
CA GLY A 453 16.88 -1.38 -15.35
C GLY A 453 16.17 -0.08 -15.77
N ALA A 454 15.46 0.58 -14.88
CA ALA A 454 14.83 1.86 -15.17
C ALA A 454 15.87 2.96 -15.44
N VAL A 455 15.63 3.76 -16.46
CA VAL A 455 16.52 4.85 -16.91
C VAL A 455 15.84 6.21 -16.88
N LEU A 456 14.50 6.23 -16.82
CA LEU A 456 13.68 7.41 -16.63
C LEU A 456 12.48 7.03 -15.74
N GLN A 457 12.18 7.86 -14.75
CA GLN A 457 10.96 7.72 -13.94
C GLN A 457 10.38 9.11 -13.63
N SER A 458 9.20 9.39 -14.15
CA SER A 458 8.44 10.61 -13.86
C SER A 458 7.86 10.53 -12.46
N GLN A 459 8.08 11.58 -11.63
CA GLN A 459 7.66 11.59 -10.24
C GLN A 459 6.26 12.18 -10.08
N SER A 460 5.43 11.53 -9.27
CA SER A 460 4.06 11.96 -9.00
C SER A 460 3.95 13.17 -8.06
N TYR A 461 4.98 13.47 -7.29
CA TYR A 461 4.92 14.48 -6.22
C TYR A 461 5.70 15.76 -6.51
N SER A 462 6.43 15.83 -7.63
CA SER A 462 7.31 16.94 -7.92
C SER A 462 7.25 17.34 -9.41
N ASP A 463 6.82 18.54 -9.67
CA ASP A 463 6.82 19.08 -11.04
C ASP A 463 8.24 19.30 -11.56
N THR A 464 9.21 19.54 -10.71
CA THR A 464 10.62 19.69 -11.10
C THR A 464 11.33 18.36 -11.38
N ALA A 465 10.69 17.24 -11.08
CA ALA A 465 11.19 15.88 -11.32
C ALA A 465 10.15 15.00 -12.05
N ALA A 466 9.16 15.61 -12.69
CA ALA A 466 8.21 14.99 -13.59
C ALA A 466 8.67 15.18 -15.03
N TRP A 467 8.45 14.17 -15.89
CA TRP A 467 8.66 14.36 -17.33
C TRP A 467 7.58 15.28 -17.89
N GLY A 468 7.98 16.27 -18.68
CA GLY A 468 7.04 17.17 -19.31
C GLY A 468 7.59 18.55 -19.61
N THR A 469 6.72 19.42 -20.11
CA THR A 469 7.04 20.80 -20.53
C THR A 469 6.55 21.79 -19.47
N ILE A 470 7.44 22.63 -18.94
CA ILE A 470 7.10 23.77 -18.07
C ILE A 470 7.10 25.06 -18.90
N LEU A 471 6.03 25.85 -18.74
CA LEU A 471 5.90 27.16 -19.39
C LEU A 471 6.45 28.28 -18.50
N PRO A 472 6.90 29.41 -19.07
CA PRO A 472 7.38 30.55 -18.28
C PRO A 472 6.34 31.05 -17.30
N GLY A 473 6.74 31.19 -16.02
CA GLY A 473 5.84 31.61 -14.95
C GLY A 473 4.97 30.49 -14.34
N GLU A 474 4.95 29.30 -14.95
CA GLU A 474 4.24 28.13 -14.41
C GLU A 474 5.15 27.33 -13.47
N SER A 475 4.53 26.68 -12.49
CA SER A 475 5.21 25.79 -11.54
C SER A 475 4.97 24.31 -11.84
N ARG A 476 4.10 23.99 -12.79
CA ARG A 476 3.71 22.62 -13.15
C ARG A 476 4.03 22.31 -14.60
N VAL A 477 4.34 21.04 -14.84
CA VAL A 477 4.41 20.52 -16.20
C VAL A 477 3.02 20.48 -16.85
N CYS A 478 2.93 20.69 -18.15
CA CYS A 478 1.68 20.62 -18.90
C CYS A 478 0.98 19.24 -18.75
N GLU A 479 1.76 18.22 -18.51
CA GLU A 479 1.29 16.83 -18.31
C GLU A 479 0.67 16.58 -16.91
N ALA A 480 0.59 17.59 -16.04
CA ALA A 480 -0.13 17.57 -14.77
C ALA A 480 -1.62 17.98 -14.89
N HIS A 481 -2.21 17.77 -16.04
CA HIS A 481 -3.62 18.06 -16.37
C HIS A 481 -4.19 16.93 -17.23
N ASP A 482 -5.48 17.04 -17.60
CA ASP A 482 -6.09 16.15 -18.58
C ASP A 482 -5.24 16.13 -19.87
N LEU A 483 -4.82 14.94 -20.30
CA LEU A 483 -3.97 14.77 -21.47
C LEU A 483 -4.70 13.93 -22.51
N TYR A 484 -5.24 14.56 -23.51
CA TYR A 484 -5.96 13.90 -24.59
C TYR A 484 -5.02 13.62 -25.76
N ALA A 485 -4.44 12.42 -25.75
CA ALA A 485 -3.51 12.00 -26.78
C ALA A 485 -4.22 11.31 -27.95
N THR A 486 -3.68 11.49 -29.15
CA THR A 486 -4.00 10.69 -30.35
C THR A 486 -2.87 9.71 -30.62
N PHE A 487 -3.24 8.52 -31.09
CA PHE A 487 -2.33 7.41 -31.33
C PHE A 487 -2.37 7.00 -32.79
N GLN A 488 -1.20 6.81 -33.40
CA GLN A 488 -1.07 6.30 -34.76
C GLN A 488 -0.02 5.17 -34.79
N ILE A 489 -0.34 4.08 -35.47
CA ILE A 489 0.63 3.01 -35.80
C ILE A 489 0.74 2.95 -37.30
N ASN A 490 1.97 3.08 -37.84
CA ASN A 490 2.23 3.14 -39.27
C ASN A 490 1.33 4.18 -39.99
N GLN A 491 1.14 5.36 -39.35
CA GLN A 491 0.30 6.49 -39.83
C GLN A 491 -1.22 6.21 -39.79
N GLN A 492 -1.66 5.03 -39.35
CA GLN A 492 -3.08 4.73 -39.16
C GLN A 492 -3.52 5.07 -37.73
N ALA A 493 -4.65 5.78 -37.60
CA ALA A 493 -5.20 6.14 -36.31
C ALA A 493 -5.64 4.90 -35.52
N VAL A 494 -5.34 4.89 -34.21
CA VAL A 494 -5.77 3.87 -33.28
C VAL A 494 -6.53 4.54 -32.14
N HIS A 495 -7.68 3.98 -31.80
CA HIS A 495 -8.54 4.50 -30.73
C HIS A 495 -8.50 3.57 -29.51
N PRO A 496 -8.19 4.10 -28.31
CA PRO A 496 -8.25 3.34 -27.07
C PRO A 496 -9.64 2.75 -26.82
N LYS A 497 -9.66 1.55 -26.24
CA LYS A 497 -10.90 0.85 -25.85
C LYS A 497 -10.81 0.38 -24.40
N PRO A 498 -11.92 0.35 -23.65
CA PRO A 498 -11.95 -0.17 -22.27
C PRO A 498 -11.35 -1.57 -22.16
N GLY A 499 -10.62 -1.82 -21.07
CA GLY A 499 -9.93 -3.09 -20.82
C GLY A 499 -8.50 -3.10 -21.31
N SER A 500 -7.98 -4.26 -21.68
CA SER A 500 -6.59 -4.48 -22.09
C SER A 500 -6.53 -5.00 -23.53
N HIS A 501 -5.88 -4.25 -24.44
CA HIS A 501 -5.85 -4.55 -25.86
C HIS A 501 -4.43 -4.46 -26.41
N GLU A 502 -4.04 -5.45 -27.19
CA GLU A 502 -2.84 -5.38 -28.01
C GLU A 502 -3.13 -4.65 -29.31
N LEU A 503 -2.26 -3.72 -29.67
CA LEU A 503 -2.34 -2.97 -30.90
C LEU A 503 -1.50 -3.62 -32.01
N PRO A 504 -1.75 -3.32 -33.30
CA PRO A 504 -0.92 -3.81 -34.39
C PRO A 504 0.58 -3.52 -34.18
N GLY A 505 1.45 -4.35 -34.73
CA GLY A 505 2.88 -4.09 -34.75
C GLY A 505 3.23 -2.87 -35.61
N GLY A 506 4.38 -2.22 -35.32
CA GLY A 506 4.88 -1.08 -36.06
C GLY A 506 5.22 0.16 -35.22
N ALA A 507 5.70 1.21 -35.88
CA ALA A 507 6.10 2.44 -35.20
C ALA A 507 4.88 3.18 -34.64
N LEU A 508 4.85 3.33 -33.29
CA LEU A 508 3.83 4.11 -32.61
C LEU A 508 4.23 5.59 -32.61
N THR A 509 3.30 6.45 -33.01
CA THR A 509 3.37 7.90 -32.82
C THR A 509 2.22 8.34 -31.88
N VAL A 510 2.55 9.14 -30.89
CA VAL A 510 1.60 9.75 -29.96
C VAL A 510 1.69 11.26 -30.12
N ARG A 511 0.54 11.97 -30.19
CA ARG A 511 0.47 13.43 -30.28
C ARG A 511 -0.57 13.98 -29.34
N TYR A 512 -0.28 15.15 -28.76
CA TYR A 512 -1.23 15.87 -27.89
C TYR A 512 -0.92 17.36 -27.83
N GLY A 513 -1.96 18.13 -27.53
CA GLY A 513 -1.84 19.56 -27.30
C GLY A 513 -1.24 19.89 -25.95
N LEU A 514 -0.41 20.91 -25.86
CA LEU A 514 0.13 21.45 -24.61
C LEU A 514 -0.81 22.50 -24.03
N GLY A 515 -0.94 22.54 -22.69
CA GLY A 515 -1.55 23.64 -21.99
C GLY A 515 -0.86 24.97 -22.36
N GLY A 516 -1.65 26.03 -22.57
CA GLY A 516 -1.10 27.33 -23.03
C GLY A 516 -0.69 27.38 -24.50
N GLY A 517 -1.07 26.39 -25.33
CA GLY A 517 -0.85 26.30 -26.75
C GLY A 517 0.43 25.58 -27.17
N GLY A 518 0.38 24.97 -28.33
CA GLY A 518 1.44 24.13 -28.88
C GLY A 518 1.09 22.65 -28.94
N GLU A 519 2.01 21.86 -29.42
CA GLU A 519 1.85 20.41 -29.61
C GLU A 519 3.13 19.68 -29.19
N LYS A 520 2.96 18.50 -28.61
CA LYS A 520 4.05 17.55 -28.40
C LYS A 520 3.75 16.23 -29.10
N SER A 521 4.78 15.67 -29.75
CA SER A 521 4.69 14.35 -30.36
C SER A 521 5.85 13.47 -29.92
N LEU A 522 5.54 12.17 -29.69
CA LEU A 522 6.50 11.13 -29.38
C LEU A 522 6.44 10.06 -30.47
N ARG A 523 7.59 9.59 -30.93
CA ARG A 523 7.70 8.44 -31.82
C ARG A 523 8.57 7.38 -31.16
N PHE A 524 8.01 6.20 -31.01
CA PHE A 524 8.66 5.04 -30.37
C PHE A 524 9.33 4.19 -31.46
N GLU A 525 10.61 4.39 -31.65
CA GLU A 525 11.45 3.69 -32.61
C GLU A 525 12.18 2.50 -31.95
N ASP A 526 12.84 1.61 -32.70
CA ASP A 526 13.47 0.39 -32.14
C ASP A 526 14.55 0.68 -31.10
N ARG A 527 15.27 1.77 -31.24
CA ARG A 527 16.42 2.15 -30.40
C ARG A 527 16.34 3.57 -29.83
N ALA A 528 15.22 4.24 -30.01
CA ALA A 528 15.06 5.60 -29.50
C ALA A 528 13.59 5.94 -29.25
N ILE A 529 13.38 6.89 -28.34
CA ILE A 529 12.14 7.65 -28.21
C ILE A 529 12.47 9.06 -28.74
N ALA A 530 11.92 9.40 -29.91
CA ALA A 530 12.06 10.73 -30.50
C ALA A 530 10.90 11.61 -30.06
N VAL A 531 11.20 12.79 -29.55
CA VAL A 531 10.22 13.76 -29.06
C VAL A 531 10.39 15.08 -29.78
N THR A 532 9.28 15.66 -30.24
CA THR A 532 9.22 16.99 -30.80
C THR A 532 8.21 17.82 -30.02
N VAL A 533 8.65 18.99 -29.56
CA VAL A 533 7.80 19.99 -28.90
C VAL A 533 7.74 21.21 -29.78
N ARG A 534 6.56 21.69 -30.12
CA ARG A 534 6.32 22.92 -30.93
C ARG A 534 5.35 23.82 -30.18
N ARG A 535 5.80 25.03 -29.88
CA ARG A 535 4.97 26.08 -29.30
C ARG A 535 5.63 27.44 -29.48
N ASN A 536 4.87 28.52 -29.53
CA ASN A 536 5.42 29.86 -29.60
C ASN A 536 6.00 30.29 -28.22
N GLY A 537 7.20 30.91 -28.27
CA GLY A 537 7.89 31.45 -27.09
C GLY A 537 8.71 30.43 -26.31
N ARG A 538 9.25 30.85 -25.16
CA ARG A 538 10.15 30.06 -24.34
C ARG A 538 9.42 28.95 -23.60
N PHE A 539 10.13 27.83 -23.34
CA PHE A 539 9.70 26.74 -22.47
C PHE A 539 10.90 25.93 -22.02
N THR A 540 10.69 25.10 -20.99
CA THR A 540 11.68 24.16 -20.48
C THR A 540 11.10 22.75 -20.50
N GLU A 541 11.78 21.82 -21.15
CA GLU A 541 11.48 20.40 -21.10
C GLU A 541 12.24 19.75 -19.95
N ILE A 542 11.56 18.91 -19.18
CA ILE A 542 12.05 18.23 -17.98
C ILE A 542 12.17 16.74 -18.25
N LEU A 543 13.35 16.18 -18.08
CA LEU A 543 13.60 14.75 -18.20
C LEU A 543 14.15 14.20 -16.87
N PRO A 544 13.36 13.48 -16.09
CA PRO A 544 13.77 12.85 -14.83
C PRO A 544 14.51 11.54 -15.09
N LEU A 545 15.81 11.64 -15.28
CA LEU A 545 16.70 10.53 -15.61
C LEU A 545 17.19 9.83 -14.33
N LEU A 546 17.48 8.54 -14.43
CA LEU A 546 18.07 7.76 -13.36
C LEU A 546 19.54 7.51 -13.65
N GLU A 547 20.39 7.67 -12.63
CA GLU A 547 21.82 7.39 -12.69
C GLU A 547 22.25 6.55 -11.48
N GLU A 548 23.40 5.90 -11.56
CA GLU A 548 24.00 5.22 -10.39
C GLU A 548 24.35 6.23 -9.30
N ALA A 549 24.39 5.80 -8.05
CA ALA A 549 24.66 6.69 -6.91
C ALA A 549 25.99 7.46 -7.05
N GLU A 550 27.00 6.84 -7.64
CA GLU A 550 28.30 7.44 -7.94
C GLU A 550 28.46 7.86 -9.40
N GLY A 551 27.40 7.68 -10.21
CA GLY A 551 27.40 8.06 -11.62
C GLY A 551 27.20 9.57 -11.81
N THR A 552 27.56 10.07 -12.98
CA THR A 552 27.30 11.46 -13.36
C THR A 552 26.88 11.53 -14.80
N ILE A 553 25.74 12.16 -15.04
CA ILE A 553 25.31 12.50 -16.39
C ILE A 553 26.12 13.69 -16.86
N SER A 554 26.88 13.54 -17.96
CA SER A 554 27.68 14.61 -18.54
C SER A 554 27.01 15.20 -19.77
N ILE A 555 27.08 16.53 -19.93
CA ILE A 555 26.59 17.25 -21.12
C ILE A 555 27.80 17.71 -21.95
N ARG A 556 27.81 17.31 -23.21
CA ARG A 556 28.83 17.75 -24.21
C ARG A 556 28.12 18.21 -25.50
N GLY A 557 28.17 19.49 -25.76
CA GLY A 557 27.42 20.07 -26.89
C GLY A 557 25.92 19.79 -26.77
N SER A 558 25.35 19.13 -27.76
CA SER A 558 23.93 18.76 -27.78
C SER A 558 23.64 17.33 -27.33
N VAL A 559 24.47 16.77 -26.46
CA VAL A 559 24.32 15.40 -25.98
C VAL A 559 24.53 15.35 -24.46
N ALA A 560 23.55 14.80 -23.74
CA ALA A 560 23.71 14.32 -22.37
C ALA A 560 23.94 12.81 -22.42
N GLU A 561 25.01 12.33 -21.78
CA GLU A 561 25.37 10.91 -21.79
C GLU A 561 25.75 10.40 -20.42
N TRP A 562 25.41 9.14 -20.13
CA TRP A 562 25.74 8.44 -18.90
C TRP A 562 25.76 6.92 -19.08
N ARG A 563 26.10 6.19 -18.03
CA ARG A 563 26.08 4.73 -18.02
C ARG A 563 25.38 4.21 -16.78
N ILE A 564 24.69 3.08 -16.94
CA ILE A 564 24.15 2.27 -15.84
C ILE A 564 24.54 0.82 -16.08
N GLY A 565 25.23 0.18 -15.14
CA GLY A 565 25.70 -1.19 -15.28
C GLY A 565 26.57 -1.39 -16.53
N GLY A 566 27.35 -0.37 -16.91
CA GLY A 566 28.13 -0.37 -18.13
C GLY A 566 27.35 -0.06 -19.43
N THR A 567 26.01 -0.03 -19.40
CA THR A 567 25.15 0.26 -20.55
C THR A 567 25.17 1.76 -20.86
N PRO A 568 25.57 2.17 -22.07
CA PRO A 568 25.58 3.58 -22.45
C PRO A 568 24.15 4.05 -22.78
N LEU A 569 23.83 5.25 -22.31
CA LEU A 569 22.55 5.92 -22.48
C LEU A 569 22.81 7.36 -22.92
N ARG A 570 21.97 7.90 -23.81
CA ARG A 570 22.13 9.27 -24.34
C ARG A 570 20.81 9.96 -24.51
N VAL A 571 20.82 11.27 -24.25
CA VAL A 571 19.79 12.21 -24.75
C VAL A 571 20.46 13.15 -25.71
N ARG A 572 20.11 13.04 -26.98
CA ARG A 572 20.54 13.99 -28.03
C ARG A 572 19.44 15.01 -28.27
N PHE A 573 19.77 16.30 -28.29
CA PHE A 573 18.82 17.38 -28.45
C PHE A 573 19.29 18.39 -29.49
N SER A 574 18.39 19.27 -29.94
CA SER A 574 18.66 20.27 -31.00
C SER A 574 19.82 21.18 -30.60
N PRO A 575 20.68 21.61 -31.57
CA PRO A 575 21.70 22.62 -31.34
C PRO A 575 21.09 23.94 -30.84
N GLY A 576 21.82 24.67 -29.99
CA GLY A 576 21.37 25.97 -29.44
C GLY A 576 20.43 25.88 -28.23
N VAL A 577 20.03 24.68 -27.82
CA VAL A 577 19.26 24.45 -26.61
C VAL A 577 20.18 24.63 -25.40
N ARG A 578 19.73 25.37 -24.38
CA ARG A 578 20.41 25.46 -23.10
C ARG A 578 20.07 24.23 -22.28
N ALA A 579 21.07 23.41 -22.00
CA ALA A 579 20.93 22.17 -21.25
C ALA A 579 21.61 22.28 -19.88
N GLU A 580 20.92 21.84 -18.84
CA GLU A 580 21.42 21.86 -17.47
C GLU A 580 21.00 20.59 -16.72
N MET A 581 21.91 20.03 -15.91
CA MET A 581 21.62 18.96 -14.97
C MET A 581 21.35 19.51 -13.58
N THR A 582 20.21 19.17 -13.02
CA THR A 582 19.86 19.51 -11.63
C THR A 582 19.83 18.24 -10.79
N PRO A 583 20.66 18.14 -9.73
CA PRO A 583 20.57 17.03 -8.79
C PRO A 583 19.23 17.00 -8.10
N ASN A 584 18.68 15.81 -7.86
CA ASN A 584 17.50 15.61 -7.06
C ASN A 584 17.83 14.65 -5.91
N ALA A 585 17.31 14.92 -4.70
CA ALA A 585 17.58 14.13 -3.51
C ALA A 585 16.87 12.76 -3.51
N ALA A 586 15.97 12.50 -4.47
CA ALA A 586 15.21 11.26 -4.50
C ALA A 586 16.10 10.09 -4.90
N GLN A 587 16.09 9.05 -4.05
CA GLN A 587 16.69 7.76 -4.34
C GLN A 587 15.60 6.78 -4.80
N ILE A 588 15.92 5.96 -5.79
CA ILE A 588 15.06 4.94 -6.37
C ILE A 588 15.85 3.64 -6.38
N GLY A 589 15.67 2.84 -5.35
CA GLY A 589 16.55 1.70 -5.09
C GLY A 589 18.00 2.18 -4.87
N ARG A 590 18.93 1.64 -5.66
CA ARG A 590 20.36 2.04 -5.65
C ARG A 590 20.69 3.20 -6.60
N LYS A 591 19.70 3.72 -7.29
CA LYS A 591 19.86 4.83 -8.23
C LYS A 591 19.41 6.14 -7.59
N ARG A 592 19.95 7.24 -8.09
CA ARG A 592 19.49 8.57 -7.77
C ARG A 592 18.80 9.19 -8.98
N LEU A 593 17.88 10.08 -8.71
CA LEU A 593 17.21 10.87 -9.74
C LEU A 593 18.08 12.09 -10.08
N ALA A 594 18.29 12.32 -11.39
CA ALA A 594 18.93 13.50 -11.92
C ALA A 594 18.02 14.10 -12.99
N VAL A 595 17.83 15.42 -12.97
CA VAL A 595 16.88 16.09 -13.85
C VAL A 595 17.63 16.86 -14.93
N LEU A 596 17.47 16.42 -16.18
CA LEU A 596 17.92 17.18 -17.35
C LEU A 596 16.86 18.22 -17.71
N ARG A 597 17.26 19.48 -17.75
CA ARG A 597 16.45 20.62 -18.17
C ARG A 597 16.93 21.10 -19.52
N LEU A 598 16.01 21.16 -20.49
CA LEU A 598 16.29 21.66 -21.87
C LEU A 598 15.46 22.92 -22.08
N GLU A 599 16.09 24.07 -21.98
CA GLU A 599 15.44 25.38 -22.20
C GLU A 599 15.66 25.86 -23.64
N THR A 600 14.58 26.23 -24.30
CA THR A 600 14.60 26.70 -25.69
C THR A 600 13.42 27.60 -26.00
N GLU A 601 13.30 28.02 -27.23
CA GLU A 601 12.23 28.86 -27.79
C GLU A 601 11.65 28.23 -29.04
N ASN A 602 10.35 28.23 -29.17
CA ASN A 602 9.52 27.79 -30.32
C ASN A 602 9.56 26.30 -30.65
N GLN A 603 10.70 25.64 -30.71
CA GLN A 603 10.81 24.22 -31.06
C GLN A 603 11.93 23.53 -30.31
N LEU A 604 11.67 22.30 -29.88
CA LEU A 604 12.66 21.38 -29.36
C LEU A 604 12.48 20.01 -30.01
N GLU A 605 13.60 19.45 -30.47
CA GLU A 605 13.65 18.03 -30.83
C GLU A 605 14.70 17.36 -29.94
N TYR A 606 14.34 16.22 -29.37
CA TYR A 606 15.29 15.38 -28.63
C TYR A 606 14.99 13.90 -28.83
N ARG A 607 16.02 13.08 -28.61
CA ARG A 607 15.96 11.63 -28.73
C ARG A 607 16.60 11.00 -27.48
N LEU A 608 15.86 10.17 -26.82
CA LEU A 608 16.38 9.27 -25.78
C LEU A 608 16.84 7.99 -26.49
N GLU A 609 18.17 7.77 -26.57
CA GLU A 609 18.79 6.73 -27.39
C GLU A 609 19.26 5.55 -26.50
N PHE A 610 19.03 4.34 -26.99
CA PHE A 610 19.37 3.09 -26.33
C PHE A 610 20.23 2.22 -27.24
N GLU A 611 21.32 1.67 -26.71
CA GLU A 611 22.07 0.65 -27.43
C GLU A 611 21.36 -0.69 -27.33
N ALA A 612 21.34 -1.45 -28.43
CA ALA A 612 20.88 -2.82 -28.37
C ALA A 612 21.84 -3.62 -27.50
N GLY A 613 21.36 -4.22 -26.42
CA GLY A 613 22.14 -5.15 -25.63
C GLY A 613 22.69 -6.25 -26.54
N ALA A 614 23.97 -6.54 -26.47
CA ALA A 614 24.57 -7.66 -27.19
C ALA A 614 23.82 -8.94 -26.81
N GLY A 615 23.10 -9.49 -27.75
CA GLY A 615 22.35 -10.74 -27.78
C GLY A 615 21.78 -11.24 -26.45
N GLY A 616 20.46 -11.29 -26.34
CA GLY A 616 19.69 -11.71 -25.18
C GLY A 616 20.15 -12.99 -24.50
N ARG A 617 21.04 -12.85 -23.54
CA ARG A 617 21.14 -13.80 -22.44
C ARG A 617 20.42 -13.18 -21.25
N SER A 618 19.37 -13.82 -20.81
CA SER A 618 18.74 -13.57 -19.50
C SER A 618 19.87 -13.34 -18.47
N PRO A 619 19.82 -12.31 -17.64
CA PRO A 619 20.81 -12.15 -16.59
C PRO A 619 20.84 -13.43 -15.78
N SER A 620 21.96 -14.17 -15.85
CA SER A 620 22.23 -15.24 -14.91
C SER A 620 22.27 -14.58 -13.53
N VAL A 621 21.37 -15.00 -12.65
CA VAL A 621 21.45 -14.69 -11.23
C VAL A 621 22.85 -15.10 -10.79
N ARG A 622 23.73 -14.14 -10.54
CA ARG A 622 25.01 -14.43 -9.92
C ARG A 622 24.70 -14.94 -8.53
N GLU A 623 24.97 -16.21 -8.34
CA GLU A 623 25.03 -16.81 -7.01
C GLU A 623 26.00 -15.99 -6.16
N ARG A 624 25.49 -15.36 -5.13
CA ARG A 624 26.28 -14.86 -3.99
C ARG A 624 25.78 -15.51 -2.71
#